data_da30c948c4e928ba9ff472b87df2728e
#
_entry.id   da30c948c4e928ba9ff472b87df2728e
#
_cell.length_a   1.000
_cell.length_b   1.000
_cell.length_c   1.000
_cell.angle_alpha   90.00
_cell.angle_beta   90.00
_cell.angle_gamma   90.00
#
_symmetry.space_group_name_H-M   'P 1'
#
loop_
_entity.id
_entity.type
_entity.pdbx_description
1 polymer ?
#
loop_
_entity_poly.entity_id
_entity_poly.type
_entity_poly.pdbx_seq_one_letter_code
_entity_poly.pdbx_strand_id
1 'polypeptide(L)'
;MRSRKLALALVSALTTMAVGLGAQAANAVFPDFTGCTATNIATEGCIDIQNRSANFNIKGFNVPLGESLEIRGTLTSDGAGGLLFTPPRGTNGFFARAVPVPGGIFGIEWLPGNTVLAITELAGSPSQIKINTNDLSVRIPIKVRLVNLLLGMDCHIGTNSNPVNLNLITGTTSPPPPNTPISGRVGALRLFERGIIFTGNVNVENSFAVPGATECGLGLGLINSLVNLRLRLPSAAGNNSMAIVNDVALGTP
;
A
#
# COMPACT_ATOMS: atom_id res chain seq x y z
N MET A 1 15.17 37.51 -75.54
CA MET A 1 15.15 36.10 -75.27
C MET A 1 15.60 35.88 -73.82
N ARG A 2 14.69 35.79 -72.88
CA ARG A 2 14.98 35.56 -71.48
C ARG A 2 14.02 34.51 -70.99
N SER A 3 14.49 33.31 -70.78
CA SER A 3 13.74 32.18 -70.14
C SER A 3 13.72 32.36 -68.63
N ARG A 4 12.53 32.51 -68.05
CA ARG A 4 12.31 32.52 -66.62
C ARG A 4 12.09 31.09 -66.19
N LYS A 5 12.98 30.56 -65.35
CA LYS A 5 12.82 29.29 -64.66
C LYS A 5 11.97 29.54 -63.43
N LEU A 6 10.77 28.96 -63.38
CA LEU A 6 9.96 28.84 -62.14
C LEU A 6 10.57 27.75 -61.25
N ALA A 7 10.98 28.16 -60.11
CA ALA A 7 11.33 27.21 -59.04
C ALA A 7 10.07 26.92 -58.23
N LEU A 8 9.58 25.66 -58.28
CA LEU A 8 8.53 25.14 -57.41
C LEU A 8 9.18 24.77 -56.08
N ALA A 9 8.87 25.51 -55.04
CA ALA A 9 9.23 25.13 -53.67
C ALA A 9 8.15 24.18 -53.14
N LEU A 10 8.47 22.89 -53.02
CA LEU A 10 7.69 21.91 -52.29
C LEU A 10 7.99 22.07 -50.80
N VAL A 11 7.06 22.67 -50.09
CA VAL A 11 7.05 22.66 -48.62
C VAL A 11 6.44 21.33 -48.18
N SER A 12 7.29 20.37 -47.82
CA SER A 12 6.87 19.15 -47.17
C SER A 12 6.57 19.45 -45.71
N ALA A 13 5.30 19.58 -45.36
CA ALA A 13 4.86 19.61 -44.00
C ALA A 13 4.95 18.19 -43.42
N LEU A 14 6.04 17.88 -42.70
CA LEU A 14 6.09 16.72 -41.82
C LEU A 14 5.21 17.01 -40.58
N THR A 15 3.97 16.54 -40.61
CA THR A 15 3.16 16.40 -39.40
C THR A 15 3.70 15.20 -38.63
N THR A 16 4.54 15.45 -37.63
CA THR A 16 4.87 14.48 -36.61
C THR A 16 3.61 14.22 -35.78
N MET A 17 2.92 13.11 -36.07
CA MET A 17 1.95 12.55 -35.14
C MET A 17 2.73 12.04 -33.91
N ALA A 18 2.79 12.84 -32.86
CA ALA A 18 3.13 12.38 -31.55
C ALA A 18 1.99 11.46 -31.13
N VAL A 19 2.19 10.14 -31.31
CA VAL A 19 1.39 9.11 -30.66
C VAL A 19 1.76 9.22 -29.17
N GLY A 20 1.01 10.05 -28.46
CA GLY A 20 1.01 10.05 -27.02
C GLY A 20 0.50 8.69 -26.57
N LEU A 21 1.43 7.79 -26.21
CA LEU A 21 1.14 6.66 -25.33
C LEU A 21 0.81 7.28 -23.98
N GLY A 22 -0.39 7.83 -23.87
CA GLY A 22 -1.02 8.06 -22.60
C GLY A 22 -1.19 6.69 -21.97
N ALA A 23 -0.32 6.36 -21.02
CA ALA A 23 -0.64 5.32 -20.05
C ALA A 23 -1.95 5.78 -19.39
N GLN A 24 -3.07 5.25 -19.88
CA GLN A 24 -4.32 5.30 -19.17
C GLN A 24 -4.02 4.53 -17.87
N ALA A 25 -3.79 5.26 -16.79
CA ALA A 25 -4.01 4.71 -15.48
C ALA A 25 -5.42 4.12 -15.55
N ALA A 26 -5.51 2.79 -15.52
CA ALA A 26 -6.79 2.14 -15.37
C ALA A 26 -7.37 2.77 -14.11
N ASN A 27 -8.36 3.64 -14.28
CA ASN A 27 -9.13 4.18 -13.17
C ASN A 27 -9.77 2.96 -12.54
N ALA A 28 -9.15 2.43 -11.49
CA ALA A 28 -9.81 1.46 -10.64
C ALA A 28 -11.11 2.14 -10.21
N VAL A 29 -12.24 1.52 -10.60
CA VAL A 29 -13.55 2.06 -10.27
C VAL A 29 -13.66 1.97 -8.75
N PHE A 30 -13.53 3.08 -8.09
CA PHE A 30 -13.73 3.18 -6.65
C PHE A 30 -15.16 3.67 -6.38
N PRO A 31 -15.93 3.04 -5.50
CA PRO A 31 -15.58 1.84 -4.73
C PRO A 31 -15.72 0.53 -5.54
N ASP A 32 -14.85 -0.44 -5.27
CA ASP A 32 -14.95 -1.81 -5.80
C ASP A 32 -15.52 -2.76 -4.73
N PHE A 33 -16.78 -3.11 -4.84
CA PHE A 33 -17.44 -4.07 -3.97
C PHE A 33 -17.51 -5.49 -4.58
N THR A 34 -16.72 -5.76 -5.59
CA THR A 34 -16.66 -7.10 -6.21
C THR A 34 -16.27 -8.16 -5.18
N GLY A 35 -17.11 -9.19 -5.08
CA GLY A 35 -16.92 -10.29 -4.13
C GLY A 35 -17.37 -9.99 -2.70
N CYS A 36 -17.98 -8.84 -2.44
CA CYS A 36 -18.71 -8.64 -1.20
C CYS A 36 -19.89 -9.60 -1.12
N THR A 37 -20.07 -10.25 0.02
CA THR A 37 -21.07 -11.30 0.25
C THR A 37 -22.20 -10.87 1.18
N ALA A 38 -22.35 -9.55 1.43
CA ALA A 38 -23.41 -9.02 2.27
C ALA A 38 -24.79 -9.39 1.71
N THR A 39 -25.59 -10.05 2.52
CA THR A 39 -26.96 -10.48 2.17
C THR A 39 -28.02 -9.81 3.04
N ASN A 40 -27.61 -9.38 4.24
CA ASN A 40 -28.50 -8.70 5.19
C ASN A 40 -27.94 -7.31 5.54
N ILE A 41 -28.41 -6.28 4.82
CA ILE A 41 -27.95 -4.90 4.98
C ILE A 41 -28.15 -4.29 6.37
N ALA A 42 -28.98 -4.92 7.23
CA ALA A 42 -29.15 -4.47 8.61
C ALA A 42 -27.96 -4.86 9.52
N THR A 43 -27.22 -5.91 9.15
CA THR A 43 -26.11 -6.47 9.95
C THR A 43 -24.82 -6.62 9.18
N GLU A 44 -24.84 -6.43 7.87
CA GLU A 44 -23.71 -6.63 6.96
C GLU A 44 -23.53 -5.43 6.03
N GLY A 45 -22.32 -5.17 5.63
CA GLY A 45 -21.98 -4.12 4.66
C GLY A 45 -20.74 -4.46 3.89
N CYS A 46 -20.60 -3.89 2.71
CA CYS A 46 -19.38 -3.94 1.92
C CYS A 46 -18.43 -2.84 2.35
N ILE A 47 -17.14 -3.15 2.35
CA ILE A 47 -16.08 -2.17 2.57
C ILE A 47 -15.05 -2.24 1.44
N ASP A 48 -14.59 -1.07 1.01
CA ASP A 48 -13.43 -0.89 0.15
C ASP A 48 -12.59 0.26 0.72
N ILE A 49 -11.31 -0.02 1.01
CA ILE A 49 -10.32 0.95 1.47
C ILE A 49 -9.20 0.98 0.46
N GLN A 50 -8.98 2.09 -0.22
CA GLN A 50 -7.88 2.28 -1.16
C GLN A 50 -6.96 3.40 -0.72
N ASN A 51 -5.65 3.16 -0.68
CA ASN A 51 -4.72 4.22 -0.38
C ASN A 51 -4.46 5.10 -1.62
N ARG A 52 -4.36 6.43 -1.40
CA ARG A 52 -3.96 7.42 -2.39
C ARG A 52 -2.46 7.70 -2.33
N SER A 53 -1.91 7.66 -1.15
CA SER A 53 -0.47 7.74 -0.92
C SER A 53 -0.15 7.16 0.44
N ALA A 54 1.05 6.63 0.60
CA ALA A 54 1.55 6.20 1.89
C ALA A 54 3.07 6.30 1.95
N ASN A 55 3.57 6.55 3.16
CA ASN A 55 4.99 6.53 3.48
C ASN A 55 5.23 5.61 4.65
N PHE A 56 6.14 4.67 4.46
CA PHE A 56 6.62 3.77 5.50
C PHE A 56 8.06 4.12 5.86
N ASN A 57 8.28 4.60 7.08
CA ASN A 57 9.59 5.03 7.55
C ASN A 57 10.13 4.09 8.62
N ILE A 58 11.36 3.59 8.43
CA ILE A 58 12.07 2.72 9.37
C ILE A 58 13.37 3.41 9.77
N LYS A 59 13.46 3.93 10.99
CA LYS A 59 14.67 4.64 11.48
C LYS A 59 15.21 5.68 10.48
N GLY A 60 14.32 6.45 9.85
CA GLY A 60 14.68 7.43 8.83
C GLY A 60 14.89 6.89 7.42
N PHE A 61 14.79 5.57 7.19
CA PHE A 61 14.73 5.00 5.85
C PHE A 61 13.27 5.05 5.36
N ASN A 62 13.01 5.86 4.34
CA ASN A 62 11.65 6.11 3.85
C ASN A 62 11.36 5.30 2.58
N VAL A 63 10.24 4.58 2.58
CA VAL A 63 9.72 3.84 1.42
C VAL A 63 8.37 4.44 1.05
N PRO A 64 8.28 5.20 -0.05
CA PRO A 64 6.99 5.67 -0.55
C PRO A 64 6.22 4.49 -1.16
N LEU A 65 5.00 4.27 -0.69
CA LEU A 65 4.16 3.16 -1.17
C LEU A 65 3.22 3.56 -2.32
N GLY A 66 3.04 4.86 -2.60
CA GLY A 66 2.13 5.31 -3.65
C GLY A 66 0.71 4.78 -3.44
N GLU A 67 0.01 4.46 -4.53
CA GLU A 67 -1.32 3.84 -4.56
C GLU A 67 -1.20 2.32 -4.69
N SER A 68 -0.68 1.65 -3.68
CA SER A 68 -0.32 0.24 -3.77
C SER A 68 -1.13 -0.70 -2.88
N LEU A 69 -1.97 -0.17 -1.98
CA LEU A 69 -2.65 -0.97 -0.96
C LEU A 69 -4.17 -0.84 -1.08
N GLU A 70 -4.86 -1.97 -0.94
CA GLU A 70 -6.32 -2.04 -0.91
C GLU A 70 -6.77 -3.09 0.10
N ILE A 71 -7.86 -2.80 0.82
CA ILE A 71 -8.58 -3.76 1.68
C ILE A 71 -10.03 -3.75 1.25
N ARG A 72 -10.57 -4.89 0.83
CA ARG A 72 -11.99 -5.02 0.49
C ARG A 72 -12.59 -6.33 0.96
N GLY A 73 -13.88 -6.28 1.26
CA GLY A 73 -14.63 -7.44 1.73
C GLY A 73 -15.97 -7.08 2.33
N THR A 74 -16.47 -7.98 3.17
CA THR A 74 -17.72 -7.83 3.89
C THR A 74 -17.42 -7.55 5.37
N LEU A 75 -18.12 -6.60 5.96
CA LEU A 75 -18.18 -6.37 7.39
C LEU A 75 -19.50 -6.92 7.92
N THR A 76 -19.42 -7.77 8.94
CA THR A 76 -20.59 -8.34 9.62
C THR A 76 -20.55 -7.99 11.10
N SER A 77 -21.66 -7.57 11.68
CA SER A 77 -21.76 -7.33 13.12
C SER A 77 -21.50 -8.62 13.90
N ASP A 78 -20.65 -8.55 14.93
CA ASP A 78 -20.40 -9.66 15.84
C ASP A 78 -21.47 -9.80 16.94
N GLY A 79 -22.48 -8.92 16.94
CA GLY A 79 -23.54 -8.87 17.95
C GLY A 79 -23.10 -8.27 19.30
N ALA A 80 -21.83 -7.98 19.49
CA ALA A 80 -21.24 -7.37 20.68
C ALA A 80 -20.79 -5.91 20.47
N GLY A 81 -21.15 -5.33 19.31
CA GLY A 81 -20.77 -3.98 18.91
C GLY A 81 -19.45 -3.90 18.15
N GLY A 82 -18.85 -5.02 17.82
CA GLY A 82 -17.69 -5.12 16.93
C GLY A 82 -18.08 -5.54 15.51
N LEU A 83 -17.08 -5.55 14.63
CA LEU A 83 -17.21 -5.96 13.24
C LEU A 83 -16.23 -7.09 12.92
N LEU A 84 -16.73 -8.09 12.22
CA LEU A 84 -15.96 -9.19 11.65
C LEU A 84 -15.72 -8.90 10.17
N PHE A 85 -14.47 -9.00 9.75
CA PHE A 85 -14.09 -8.85 8.36
C PHE A 85 -14.07 -10.22 7.65
N THR A 86 -14.75 -10.32 6.53
CA THR A 86 -14.78 -11.48 5.65
C THR A 86 -14.27 -11.09 4.27
N PRO A 87 -13.17 -11.70 3.78
CA PRO A 87 -12.63 -11.38 2.46
C PRO A 87 -13.50 -11.91 1.32
N PRO A 88 -13.35 -11.38 0.09
CA PRO A 88 -13.90 -11.99 -1.10
C PRO A 88 -13.40 -13.43 -1.29
N ARG A 89 -14.23 -14.30 -1.85
CA ARG A 89 -13.87 -15.72 -2.07
C ARG A 89 -12.56 -15.87 -2.84
N GLY A 90 -11.70 -16.77 -2.38
CA GLY A 90 -10.42 -17.07 -3.01
C GLY A 90 -9.32 -16.02 -2.76
N THR A 91 -9.57 -15.05 -1.89
CA THR A 91 -8.59 -14.01 -1.51
C THR A 91 -8.44 -13.89 0.01
N ASN A 92 -7.51 -13.08 0.46
CA ASN A 92 -7.40 -12.69 1.88
C ASN A 92 -7.98 -11.28 2.15
N GLY A 93 -8.53 -10.61 1.13
CA GLY A 93 -9.12 -9.28 1.25
C GLY A 93 -8.12 -8.13 1.36
N PHE A 94 -6.83 -8.41 1.38
CA PHE A 94 -5.74 -7.45 1.34
C PHE A 94 -4.98 -7.58 0.03
N PHE A 95 -4.92 -6.51 -0.73
CA PHE A 95 -4.28 -6.46 -2.03
C PHE A 95 -3.15 -5.44 -2.01
N ALA A 96 -1.98 -5.83 -2.51
CA ALA A 96 -0.84 -4.94 -2.59
C ALA A 96 -0.10 -5.09 -3.91
N ARG A 97 0.36 -3.97 -4.44
CA ARG A 97 1.24 -3.94 -5.62
C ARG A 97 2.69 -3.84 -5.16
N ALA A 98 3.59 -4.36 -5.98
CA ALA A 98 5.02 -4.23 -5.76
C ALA A 98 5.46 -2.76 -5.87
N VAL A 99 6.27 -2.30 -4.92
CA VAL A 99 6.84 -0.96 -4.91
C VAL A 99 8.38 -1.04 -4.88
N PRO A 100 9.10 -0.16 -5.57
CA PRO A 100 10.56 -0.17 -5.53
C PRO A 100 11.06 0.32 -4.16
N VAL A 101 12.07 -0.39 -3.65
CA VAL A 101 12.82 0.02 -2.45
C VAL A 101 13.89 1.02 -2.88
N PRO A 102 13.90 2.27 -2.36
CA PRO A 102 14.87 3.27 -2.73
C PRO A 102 16.33 2.79 -2.57
N GLY A 103 17.13 2.96 -3.62
CA GLY A 103 18.53 2.52 -3.67
C GLY A 103 18.75 1.01 -3.73
N GLY A 104 17.69 0.21 -3.75
CA GLY A 104 17.79 -1.26 -3.87
C GLY A 104 18.63 -1.91 -2.76
N ILE A 105 19.33 -3.01 -3.10
CA ILE A 105 20.14 -3.78 -2.13
C ILE A 105 21.35 -2.99 -1.63
N PHE A 106 22.07 -2.33 -2.55
CA PHE A 106 23.37 -1.70 -2.25
C PHE A 106 23.31 -0.20 -1.99
N GLY A 107 22.12 0.42 -2.05
CA GLY A 107 21.97 1.87 -1.89
C GLY A 107 22.33 2.69 -3.14
N ILE A 108 22.48 2.05 -4.31
CA ILE A 108 22.96 2.66 -5.55
C ILE A 108 21.92 2.43 -6.65
N GLU A 109 21.10 3.45 -6.96
CA GLU A 109 19.95 3.29 -7.86
C GLU A 109 20.29 2.86 -9.28
N TRP A 110 21.41 3.35 -9.83
CA TRP A 110 21.82 3.10 -11.21
C TRP A 110 22.49 1.73 -11.45
N LEU A 111 22.77 0.95 -10.39
CA LEU A 111 23.45 -0.34 -10.53
C LEU A 111 22.50 -1.40 -11.12
N PRO A 112 22.82 -2.00 -12.28
CA PRO A 112 22.02 -3.06 -12.87
C PRO A 112 21.83 -4.25 -11.91
N GLY A 113 20.60 -4.79 -11.84
CA GLY A 113 20.28 -5.91 -10.96
C GLY A 113 20.11 -5.56 -9.47
N ASN A 114 20.31 -4.29 -9.10
CA ASN A 114 20.19 -3.81 -7.72
C ASN A 114 18.73 -3.56 -7.26
N THR A 115 17.80 -3.40 -8.20
CA THR A 115 16.40 -3.07 -7.89
C THR A 115 15.77 -4.14 -7.01
N VAL A 116 15.23 -3.73 -5.87
CA VAL A 116 14.41 -4.56 -4.99
C VAL A 116 12.98 -4.06 -5.07
N LEU A 117 12.05 -4.98 -5.22
CA LEU A 117 10.63 -4.71 -5.09
C LEU A 117 10.14 -5.21 -3.73
N ALA A 118 9.39 -4.38 -3.03
CA ALA A 118 8.71 -4.74 -1.79
C ALA A 118 7.23 -4.99 -2.08
N ILE A 119 6.71 -6.12 -1.62
CA ILE A 119 5.30 -6.49 -1.70
C ILE A 119 4.80 -6.67 -0.28
N THR A 120 3.85 -5.83 0.13
CA THR A 120 3.21 -5.97 1.43
C THR A 120 2.22 -7.14 1.38
N GLU A 121 2.28 -8.02 2.35
CA GLU A 121 1.42 -9.20 2.46
C GLU A 121 0.73 -9.21 3.83
N LEU A 122 -0.51 -9.70 3.88
CA LEU A 122 -1.16 -9.99 5.15
C LEU A 122 -0.40 -11.11 5.87
N ALA A 123 -0.04 -10.88 7.12
CA ALA A 123 0.55 -11.91 7.96
C ALA A 123 -0.55 -12.63 8.74
N GLY A 124 -0.74 -13.92 8.45
CA GLY A 124 -1.74 -14.74 9.13
C GLY A 124 -3.12 -14.73 8.48
N SER A 125 -4.18 -14.78 9.29
CA SER A 125 -5.57 -14.94 8.84
C SER A 125 -6.25 -13.60 8.55
N PRO A 126 -7.16 -13.52 7.55
CA PRO A 126 -8.01 -12.36 7.32
C PRO A 126 -8.81 -11.90 8.53
N SER A 127 -9.17 -12.80 9.42
CA SER A 127 -9.88 -12.47 10.67
C SER A 127 -9.09 -11.56 11.63
N GLN A 128 -7.79 -11.40 11.40
CA GLN A 128 -6.92 -10.49 12.15
C GLN A 128 -7.01 -9.04 11.66
N ILE A 129 -7.59 -8.80 10.49
CA ILE A 129 -7.93 -7.45 10.04
C ILE A 129 -9.10 -6.96 10.90
N LYS A 130 -8.90 -5.86 11.63
CA LYS A 130 -9.92 -5.21 12.46
C LYS A 130 -10.15 -3.81 11.95
N ILE A 131 -11.38 -3.50 11.60
CA ILE A 131 -11.80 -2.21 11.07
C ILE A 131 -12.81 -1.63 12.04
N ASN A 132 -12.56 -0.40 12.49
CA ASN A 132 -13.50 0.36 13.28
C ASN A 132 -14.10 1.47 12.41
N THR A 133 -15.37 1.37 12.11
CA THR A 133 -16.07 2.32 11.23
C THR A 133 -16.43 3.63 11.92
N ASN A 134 -16.32 3.71 13.26
CA ASN A 134 -16.63 4.94 13.99
C ASN A 134 -15.51 5.98 13.86
N ASP A 135 -14.26 5.53 13.83
CA ASP A 135 -13.06 6.38 13.71
C ASP A 135 -12.21 6.03 12.49
N LEU A 136 -12.67 5.12 11.63
CA LEU A 136 -11.98 4.64 10.44
C LEU A 136 -10.56 4.11 10.72
N SER A 137 -10.35 3.54 11.92
CA SER A 137 -9.09 2.91 12.26
C SER A 137 -9.00 1.47 11.72
N VAL A 138 -7.78 1.06 11.38
CA VAL A 138 -7.51 -0.27 10.82
C VAL A 138 -6.35 -0.90 11.59
N ARG A 139 -6.59 -2.08 12.17
CA ARG A 139 -5.52 -2.93 12.72
C ARG A 139 -5.25 -4.08 11.75
N ILE A 140 -3.99 -4.25 11.38
CA ILE A 140 -3.59 -5.26 10.42
C ILE A 140 -2.16 -5.75 10.72
N PRO A 141 -1.95 -7.07 10.84
CA PRO A 141 -0.63 -7.65 10.85
C PRO A 141 -0.12 -7.80 9.41
N ILE A 142 1.06 -7.28 9.11
CA ILE A 142 1.67 -7.38 7.80
C ILE A 142 3.07 -7.99 7.87
N LYS A 143 3.51 -8.55 6.75
CA LYS A 143 4.89 -8.87 6.43
C LYS A 143 5.22 -8.29 5.06
N VAL A 144 6.49 -8.11 4.76
CA VAL A 144 6.92 -7.55 3.48
C VAL A 144 7.84 -8.52 2.78
N ARG A 145 7.43 -9.01 1.62
CA ARG A 145 8.26 -9.84 0.75
C ARG A 145 9.15 -8.95 -0.11
N LEU A 146 10.44 -9.25 -0.11
CA LEU A 146 11.44 -8.55 -0.92
C LEU A 146 11.79 -9.39 -2.14
N VAL A 147 11.59 -8.85 -3.33
CA VAL A 147 11.80 -9.55 -4.60
C VAL A 147 13.02 -8.99 -5.32
N ASN A 148 14.05 -9.82 -5.46
CA ASN A 148 15.24 -9.58 -6.25
C ASN A 148 15.98 -10.91 -6.44
N LEU A 149 16.70 -11.07 -7.56
CA LEU A 149 17.41 -12.32 -7.87
C LEU A 149 18.41 -12.76 -6.79
N LEU A 150 19.11 -11.81 -6.14
CA LEU A 150 20.08 -12.11 -5.09
C LEU A 150 19.42 -12.42 -3.74
N LEU A 151 18.20 -11.97 -3.53
CA LEU A 151 17.47 -12.18 -2.28
C LEU A 151 16.75 -13.53 -2.24
N GLY A 152 16.53 -14.17 -3.39
CA GLY A 152 15.72 -15.37 -3.49
C GLY A 152 14.21 -15.06 -3.50
N MET A 153 13.40 -16.12 -3.40
CA MET A 153 11.92 -16.02 -3.50
C MET A 153 11.23 -15.78 -2.16
N ASP A 154 11.90 -16.14 -1.06
CA ASP A 154 11.31 -16.24 0.28
C ASP A 154 11.84 -15.19 1.26
N CYS A 155 12.54 -14.16 0.76
CA CYS A 155 13.06 -13.08 1.58
C CYS A 155 11.94 -12.20 2.13
N HIS A 156 11.74 -12.18 3.46
CA HIS A 156 10.69 -11.42 4.12
C HIS A 156 11.20 -10.57 5.27
N ILE A 157 10.57 -9.41 5.47
CA ILE A 157 10.64 -8.63 6.72
C ILE A 157 9.37 -8.97 7.51
N GLY A 158 9.56 -9.55 8.70
CA GLY A 158 8.46 -10.13 9.46
C GLY A 158 8.00 -11.48 8.91
N THR A 159 7.24 -12.21 9.69
CA THR A 159 6.67 -13.52 9.38
C THR A 159 5.24 -13.61 9.89
N ASN A 160 4.53 -14.71 9.60
CA ASN A 160 3.19 -14.93 10.17
C ASN A 160 3.21 -15.04 11.71
N SER A 161 4.32 -15.51 12.30
CA SER A 161 4.48 -15.63 13.75
C SER A 161 5.11 -14.39 14.40
N ASN A 162 5.76 -13.54 13.63
CA ASN A 162 6.38 -12.28 14.09
C ASN A 162 6.14 -11.16 13.06
N PRO A 163 4.88 -10.70 12.91
CA PRO A 163 4.52 -9.69 11.93
C PRO A 163 4.89 -8.27 12.37
N VAL A 164 4.80 -7.33 11.43
CA VAL A 164 4.66 -5.92 11.73
C VAL A 164 3.18 -5.66 12.06
N ASN A 165 2.88 -5.38 13.31
CA ASN A 165 1.52 -5.08 13.75
C ASN A 165 1.25 -3.59 13.59
N LEU A 166 0.37 -3.24 12.68
CA LEU A 166 -0.04 -1.85 12.45
C LEU A 166 -1.39 -1.57 13.12
N ASN A 167 -1.50 -0.42 13.78
CA ASN A 167 -2.74 0.13 14.31
C ASN A 167 -2.93 1.55 13.77
N LEU A 168 -3.35 1.62 12.52
CA LEU A 168 -3.54 2.86 11.76
C LEU A 168 -4.77 3.60 12.25
N ILE A 169 -4.59 4.79 12.84
CA ILE A 169 -5.67 5.58 13.46
C ILE A 169 -5.80 6.96 12.81
N THR A 170 -7.00 7.52 12.85
CA THR A 170 -7.28 8.91 12.46
C THR A 170 -7.11 9.90 13.63
N GLY A 171 -6.91 9.40 14.83
CA GLY A 171 -6.61 10.19 16.04
C GLY A 171 -5.14 10.54 16.19
N THR A 172 -4.75 10.88 17.43
CA THR A 172 -3.37 11.17 17.81
C THR A 172 -2.73 9.94 18.42
N THR A 173 -1.55 9.58 17.94
CA THR A 173 -0.79 8.42 18.44
C THR A 173 -0.14 8.71 19.80
N SER A 174 0.23 7.63 20.51
CA SER A 174 0.99 7.71 21.78
C SER A 174 2.20 6.75 21.71
N PRO A 175 3.24 7.12 20.93
CA PRO A 175 4.38 6.25 20.73
C PRO A 175 5.33 6.26 21.93
N PRO A 176 6.13 5.19 22.09
CA PRO A 176 7.29 5.25 22.96
C PRO A 176 8.37 6.18 22.38
N PRO A 177 9.24 6.75 23.24
CA PRO A 177 10.40 7.51 22.77
C PRO A 177 11.31 6.68 21.84
N PRO A 178 12.01 7.33 20.90
CA PRO A 178 12.15 8.79 20.66
C PRO A 178 11.04 9.41 19.80
N ASN A 179 10.10 8.64 19.25
CA ASN A 179 9.00 9.21 18.48
C ASN A 179 8.16 10.15 19.35
N THR A 180 7.62 11.18 18.73
CA THR A 180 6.62 12.09 19.30
C THR A 180 5.24 11.78 18.71
N PRO A 181 4.14 12.11 19.40
CA PRO A 181 2.79 11.91 18.89
C PRO A 181 2.59 12.57 17.52
N ILE A 182 1.92 11.86 16.61
CA ILE A 182 1.46 12.38 15.32
C ILE A 182 -0.04 12.20 15.21
N SER A 183 -0.71 13.05 14.45
CA SER A 183 -2.18 13.05 14.34
C SER A 183 -2.62 12.74 12.92
N GLY A 184 -3.56 11.82 12.82
CA GLY A 184 -4.35 11.60 11.63
C GLY A 184 -5.58 12.50 11.59
N ARG A 185 -6.49 12.22 10.65
CA ARG A 185 -7.81 12.87 10.54
C ARG A 185 -8.75 12.04 9.71
N VAL A 186 -10.04 12.14 10.02
CA VAL A 186 -11.11 11.65 9.15
C VAL A 186 -11.22 12.56 7.94
N GLY A 187 -11.46 11.98 6.78
CA GLY A 187 -11.64 12.70 5.52
C GLY A 187 -13.04 13.28 5.34
N ALA A 188 -13.31 13.78 4.14
CA ALA A 188 -14.60 14.35 3.81
C ALA A 188 -15.62 13.24 3.49
N LEU A 189 -16.78 13.27 4.18
CA LEU A 189 -17.90 12.37 3.91
C LEU A 189 -18.64 12.79 2.64
N ARG A 190 -18.93 11.83 1.79
CA ARG A 190 -19.80 11.98 0.61
C ARG A 190 -20.78 10.82 0.54
N LEU A 191 -21.96 11.08 0.01
CA LEU A 191 -22.96 10.06 -0.28
C LEU A 191 -22.84 9.63 -1.73
N PHE A 192 -23.12 8.35 -2.00
CA PHE A 192 -23.34 7.83 -3.33
C PHE A 192 -24.52 6.86 -3.31
N GLU A 193 -24.96 6.37 -4.47
CA GLU A 193 -26.23 5.63 -4.61
C GLU A 193 -26.33 4.40 -3.68
N ARG A 194 -25.20 3.73 -3.40
CA ARG A 194 -25.18 2.49 -2.61
C ARG A 194 -24.51 2.62 -1.24
N GLY A 195 -24.20 3.84 -0.78
CA GLY A 195 -23.54 4.00 0.51
C GLY A 195 -22.88 5.35 0.75
N ILE A 196 -21.78 5.31 1.49
CA ILE A 196 -21.00 6.49 1.89
C ILE A 196 -19.54 6.32 1.55
N ILE A 197 -18.86 7.41 1.24
CA ILE A 197 -17.42 7.45 1.01
C ILE A 197 -16.81 8.53 1.90
N PHE A 198 -15.74 8.19 2.60
CA PHE A 198 -14.85 9.14 3.25
C PHE A 198 -13.62 9.31 2.38
N THR A 199 -13.36 10.51 1.86
CA THR A 199 -12.24 10.79 0.96
C THR A 199 -11.13 11.56 1.67
N GLY A 200 -9.88 11.13 1.48
CA GLY A 200 -8.70 11.79 2.03
C GLY A 200 -8.57 11.60 3.55
N ASN A 201 -8.94 10.42 4.07
CA ASN A 201 -8.60 10.07 5.44
C ASN A 201 -7.09 10.02 5.59
N VAL A 202 -6.56 10.49 6.69
CA VAL A 202 -5.17 10.35 7.07
C VAL A 202 -5.09 9.43 8.28
N ASN A 203 -4.62 8.22 8.06
CA ASN A 203 -4.33 7.27 9.13
C ASN A 203 -2.84 7.26 9.43
N VAL A 204 -2.49 7.24 10.71
CA VAL A 204 -1.11 7.31 11.18
C VAL A 204 -0.83 6.24 12.22
N GLU A 205 0.44 5.79 12.25
CA GLU A 205 0.97 4.86 13.25
C GLU A 205 2.46 5.11 13.44
N ASN A 206 2.95 5.17 14.68
CA ASN A 206 4.38 5.30 14.97
C ASN A 206 4.83 4.63 16.28
N SER A 207 4.03 3.63 16.72
CA SER A 207 4.31 2.84 17.93
C SER A 207 4.73 1.40 17.63
N PHE A 208 4.86 1.01 16.34
CA PHE A 208 5.16 -0.35 15.93
C PHE A 208 6.65 -0.65 15.87
N ALA A 209 6.98 -1.94 16.06
CA ALA A 209 8.31 -2.48 15.79
C ALA A 209 8.35 -3.15 14.40
N VAL A 210 9.53 -3.19 13.80
CA VAL A 210 9.76 -3.90 12.53
C VAL A 210 10.78 -5.00 12.78
N PRO A 211 10.41 -6.29 12.58
CA PRO A 211 11.33 -7.42 12.72
C PRO A 211 12.48 -7.37 11.72
N GLY A 212 13.48 -8.20 11.94
CA GLY A 212 14.55 -8.42 10.98
C GLY A 212 14.07 -9.17 9.73
N ALA A 213 14.82 -9.02 8.65
CA ALA A 213 14.64 -9.82 7.45
C ALA A 213 15.11 -11.26 7.68
N THR A 214 14.37 -12.20 7.10
CA THR A 214 14.61 -13.65 7.19
C THR A 214 14.51 -14.31 5.83
N GLU A 215 15.09 -15.49 5.68
CA GLU A 215 15.00 -16.34 4.47
C GLU A 215 15.55 -15.67 3.20
N CYS A 216 16.43 -14.67 3.35
CA CYS A 216 17.07 -14.01 2.22
C CYS A 216 18.32 -14.76 1.75
N GLY A 217 18.55 -14.78 0.42
CA GLY A 217 19.81 -15.27 -0.16
C GLY A 217 19.95 -16.78 -0.18
N LEU A 218 18.91 -17.52 -0.53
CA LEU A 218 18.94 -18.98 -0.69
C LEU A 218 19.47 -19.74 0.56
N GLY A 219 19.16 -19.23 1.75
CA GLY A 219 19.58 -19.83 3.01
C GLY A 219 21.00 -19.46 3.48
N LEU A 220 21.70 -18.62 2.75
CA LEU A 220 22.98 -18.06 3.17
C LEU A 220 22.72 -16.89 4.13
N GLY A 221 22.84 -17.10 5.43
CA GLY A 221 22.52 -16.10 6.46
C GLY A 221 23.20 -14.72 6.32
N LEU A 222 24.27 -14.62 5.53
CA LEU A 222 24.96 -13.36 5.22
C LEU A 222 24.04 -12.34 4.51
N ILE A 223 23.13 -12.80 3.66
CA ILE A 223 22.22 -11.90 2.93
C ILE A 223 21.17 -11.30 3.88
N ASN A 224 20.67 -12.05 4.85
CA ASN A 224 19.82 -11.49 5.91
C ASN A 224 20.51 -10.31 6.61
N SER A 225 21.80 -10.48 6.96
CA SER A 225 22.58 -9.42 7.63
C SER A 225 22.74 -8.19 6.74
N LEU A 226 22.99 -8.38 5.44
CA LEU A 226 23.09 -7.27 4.48
C LEU A 226 21.77 -6.50 4.37
N VAL A 227 20.64 -7.20 4.22
CA VAL A 227 19.30 -6.59 4.17
C VAL A 227 19.01 -5.84 5.47
N ASN A 228 19.29 -6.46 6.61
CA ASN A 228 19.07 -5.86 7.92
C ASN A 228 19.92 -4.59 8.12
N LEU A 229 21.19 -4.61 7.70
CA LEU A 229 22.05 -3.43 7.76
C LEU A 229 21.53 -2.31 6.85
N ARG A 230 21.14 -2.65 5.62
CA ARG A 230 20.64 -1.68 4.63
C ARG A 230 19.34 -1.01 5.06
N LEU A 231 18.41 -1.78 5.61
CA LEU A 231 17.08 -1.31 6.04
C LEU A 231 17.03 -0.95 7.53
N ARG A 232 18.17 -1.00 8.24
CA ARG A 232 18.31 -0.68 9.67
C ARG A 232 17.43 -1.54 10.58
N LEU A 233 17.30 -2.84 10.22
CA LEU A 233 16.49 -3.82 10.93
C LEU A 233 17.32 -4.68 11.91
N PRO A 234 16.71 -5.22 12.96
CA PRO A 234 15.35 -4.94 13.43
C PRO A 234 15.22 -3.52 13.98
N SER A 235 14.01 -2.98 13.94
CA SER A 235 13.73 -1.65 14.45
C SER A 235 12.70 -1.70 15.58
N ALA A 236 13.08 -1.22 16.75
CA ALA A 236 12.19 -1.16 17.91
C ALA A 236 11.05 -0.15 17.69
N ALA A 237 9.96 -0.34 18.44
CA ALA A 237 8.89 0.64 18.56
C ALA A 237 9.46 2.02 18.96
N GLY A 238 8.81 3.09 18.50
CA GLY A 238 9.28 4.45 18.71
C GLY A 238 10.34 4.95 17.71
N ASN A 239 10.75 4.11 16.75
CA ASN A 239 11.71 4.50 15.71
C ASN A 239 11.12 4.46 14.30
N ASN A 240 9.88 4.04 14.18
CA ASN A 240 9.23 3.82 12.90
C ASN A 240 7.97 4.66 12.82
N SER A 241 7.55 4.99 11.61
CA SER A 241 6.28 5.67 11.39
C SER A 241 5.66 5.27 10.07
N MET A 242 4.34 5.29 10.03
CA MET A 242 3.55 5.15 8.82
C MET A 242 2.50 6.25 8.78
N ALA A 243 2.37 6.88 7.63
CA ALA A 243 1.26 7.78 7.33
C ALA A 243 0.67 7.36 5.99
N ILE A 244 -0.64 7.19 5.96
CA ILE A 244 -1.38 6.75 4.79
C ILE A 244 -2.58 7.67 4.56
N VAL A 245 -2.70 8.17 3.34
CA VAL A 245 -3.90 8.85 2.88
C VAL A 245 -4.73 7.83 2.13
N ASN A 246 -5.97 7.63 2.52
CA ASN A 246 -6.86 6.65 1.92
C ASN A 246 -8.28 7.19 1.73
N ASP A 247 -9.01 6.52 0.86
CA ASP A 247 -10.45 6.65 0.72
C ASP A 247 -11.09 5.37 1.26
N VAL A 248 -12.19 5.53 1.99
CA VAL A 248 -12.96 4.44 2.61
C VAL A 248 -14.38 4.50 2.11
N ALA A 249 -14.83 3.46 1.44
CA ALA A 249 -16.21 3.29 1.03
C ALA A 249 -16.90 2.22 1.88
N LEU A 250 -18.11 2.52 2.30
CA LEU A 250 -19.02 1.62 3.00
C LEU A 250 -20.34 1.59 2.27
N GLY A 251 -20.86 0.41 1.96
CA GLY A 251 -22.10 0.34 1.17
C GLY A 251 -22.67 -1.06 1.05
N THR A 252 -23.55 -1.19 0.05
CA THR A 252 -24.16 -2.46 -0.35
C THR A 252 -23.62 -2.93 -1.70
N PRO A 253 -23.70 -4.22 -2.03
CA PRO A 253 -23.26 -4.77 -3.30
C PRO A 253 -23.92 -4.13 -4.51
#